data_fe475280ba7f298e18d303948b4e674b
#
_entry.id   fe475280ba7f298e18d303948b4e674b
#
_cell.length_a   1.000
_cell.length_b   1.000
_cell.length_c   1.000
_cell.angle_alpha   90.00
_cell.angle_beta   90.00
_cell.angle_gamma   90.00
#
_symmetry.space_group_name_H-M   'P 1'
#
loop_
_entity.id
_entity.type
_entity.pdbx_description
1 polymer ?
#
loop_
_entity_poly.entity_id
_entity_poly.type
_entity_poly.pdbx_seq_one_letter_code
_entity_poly.pdbx_strand_id
1 'polypeptide(L)'
;MGISLCCVGALCGCNDSESDTGPDTPPDHTPDFTFELTGKSSGSITVRITPKNGTGNFYWTPIEESTLNEKYGSDPAAVAATAVMMLKTQYADYGYDSFEEFYASQISTGAETMTYDGYDAQTPLYCIAFGLDETGTITTDVNLSERYVTDAVSPSANTFRITMTDKTTVRVEPSNEDTYTFYIFPKSTVDAYESLDKLAAAFVEQNRNSMHLLTFSGPREKDFYDVFATYGAGTYIAFAFGYESGCITTDVTAENYEYEVADPMVGEPFSSLTGDVSVPCTEAYFEPALDDNAFTDQALTYFLALRAEDSYGLMETRLGLYIQKQPDAPFPGSMAGTYRIDGSLAPNTVVKGWKDADGWHHGSIYYEMGAYVPNASINSGSATIVDNADGTYRVTVEAQEMNGHAIRADFTGPITQYEE
;
A
#
# COMPACT_ATOMS: atom_id res chain seq x y z
N MET A 1 1.89 -2.63 26.29
CA MET A 1 1.41 -2.87 24.91
C MET A 1 0.62 -4.15 24.90
N GLY A 2 -0.70 -4.06 24.92
CA GLY A 2 -1.58 -5.24 24.90
C GLY A 2 -1.63 -5.84 23.48
N ILE A 3 -1.48 -7.14 23.35
CA ILE A 3 -1.62 -7.85 22.07
C ILE A 3 -3.11 -7.96 21.78
N SER A 4 -3.60 -7.26 20.76
CA SER A 4 -4.97 -7.46 20.24
C SER A 4 -5.03 -8.79 19.51
N LEU A 5 -5.92 -9.68 19.92
CA LEU A 5 -6.04 -11.06 19.43
C LEU A 5 -6.76 -11.07 18.07
N CYS A 6 -6.03 -10.89 16.95
CA CYS A 6 -6.57 -11.06 15.61
C CYS A 6 -6.37 -12.48 15.08
N CYS A 7 -7.42 -13.02 14.51
CA CYS A 7 -7.76 -14.35 14.04
C CYS A 7 -6.69 -15.21 13.34
N VAL A 8 -6.56 -16.49 13.76
CA VAL A 8 -6.10 -17.61 12.91
C VAL A 8 -7.00 -18.83 13.12
N GLY A 9 -7.32 -19.51 12.02
CA GLY A 9 -8.35 -20.51 11.86
C GLY A 9 -8.17 -21.87 12.57
N ALA A 10 -9.25 -22.62 12.54
CA ALA A 10 -9.66 -23.79 13.27
C ALA A 10 -8.85 -25.08 13.07
N LEU A 11 -8.82 -25.93 14.12
CA LEU A 11 -8.85 -27.39 14.01
C LEU A 11 -9.67 -28.00 15.16
N CYS A 12 -10.60 -28.87 14.81
CA CYS A 12 -11.46 -29.66 15.70
C CYS A 12 -10.77 -30.88 16.26
N GLY A 13 -11.14 -31.29 17.49
CA GLY A 13 -10.87 -32.60 18.02
C GLY A 13 -11.64 -32.87 19.32
N CYS A 14 -12.68 -33.68 19.23
CA CYS A 14 -13.46 -34.21 20.38
C CYS A 14 -12.71 -35.31 21.10
N ASN A 15 -12.84 -35.38 22.42
CA ASN A 15 -12.91 -36.68 23.09
C ASN A 15 -13.64 -36.60 24.44
N ASP A 16 -14.68 -37.42 24.59
CA ASP A 16 -15.47 -37.59 25.80
C ASP A 16 -14.76 -38.53 26.80
N SER A 17 -14.87 -38.21 28.10
CA SER A 17 -14.92 -39.23 29.14
C SER A 17 -15.54 -38.69 30.43
N GLU A 18 -16.70 -39.22 30.74
CA GLU A 18 -17.42 -39.04 32.01
C GLU A 18 -16.68 -39.70 33.19
N SER A 19 -16.66 -39.04 34.35
CA SER A 19 -16.57 -39.72 35.64
C SER A 19 -17.34 -38.94 36.71
N ASP A 20 -18.37 -39.61 37.18
CA ASP A 20 -19.28 -39.27 38.28
C ASP A 20 -18.58 -39.29 39.63
N THR A 21 -18.64 -38.20 40.40
CA THR A 21 -18.45 -38.21 41.87
C THR A 21 -19.26 -37.06 42.52
N GLY A 22 -20.13 -37.44 43.40
CA GLY A 22 -20.95 -36.88 44.46
C GLY A 22 -21.05 -35.36 44.75
N PRO A 23 -22.03 -34.94 45.60
CA PRO A 23 -22.33 -33.52 45.77
C PRO A 23 -21.28 -32.82 46.66
N ASP A 24 -20.29 -32.26 46.03
CA ASP A 24 -19.42 -31.29 46.70
C ASP A 24 -20.13 -29.94 46.75
N THR A 25 -20.18 -29.36 47.92
CA THR A 25 -20.54 -27.95 48.17
C THR A 25 -19.66 -27.13 47.23
N PRO A 26 -20.22 -26.23 46.36
CA PRO A 26 -19.37 -25.39 45.53
C PRO A 26 -18.37 -24.67 46.40
N PRO A 27 -17.06 -24.70 46.11
CA PRO A 27 -16.10 -23.88 46.79
C PRO A 27 -16.54 -22.43 46.64
N ASP A 28 -16.37 -21.67 47.73
CA ASP A 28 -16.65 -20.23 47.77
C ASP A 28 -15.68 -19.53 46.79
N HIS A 29 -16.08 -19.46 45.53
CA HIS A 29 -15.30 -18.89 44.44
C HIS A 29 -15.32 -17.36 44.55
N THR A 30 -14.60 -16.82 45.48
CA THR A 30 -14.25 -15.41 45.45
C THR A 30 -13.27 -15.22 44.29
N PRO A 31 -13.62 -14.40 43.25
CA PRO A 31 -12.76 -14.21 42.09
C PRO A 31 -11.35 -13.83 42.46
N ASP A 32 -10.33 -14.33 41.74
CA ASP A 32 -8.93 -14.00 41.96
C ASP A 32 -8.57 -12.58 41.50
N PHE A 33 -9.43 -11.96 40.71
CA PHE A 33 -9.28 -10.62 40.17
C PHE A 33 -10.56 -9.82 40.31
N THR A 34 -10.39 -8.51 40.54
CA THR A 34 -11.47 -7.53 40.43
C THR A 34 -11.18 -6.62 39.24
N PHE A 35 -12.23 -6.30 38.47
CA PHE A 35 -12.18 -5.42 37.30
C PHE A 35 -13.02 -4.17 37.57
N GLU A 36 -12.46 -3.01 37.27
CA GLU A 36 -13.14 -1.72 37.41
C GLU A 36 -13.01 -0.94 36.10
N LEU A 37 -14.14 -0.62 35.47
CA LEU A 37 -14.14 0.30 34.31
C LEU A 37 -13.93 1.72 34.83
N THR A 38 -12.75 2.30 34.57
CA THR A 38 -12.36 3.64 35.05
C THR A 38 -12.53 4.73 33.99
N GLY A 39 -12.67 4.35 32.72
CA GLY A 39 -12.93 5.26 31.60
C GLY A 39 -13.40 4.52 30.36
N LYS A 40 -14.09 5.24 29.48
CA LYS A 40 -14.44 4.75 28.16
C LYS A 40 -14.67 5.90 27.18
N SER A 41 -14.56 5.60 25.90
CA SER A 41 -14.92 6.47 24.78
C SER A 41 -15.66 5.64 23.71
N SER A 42 -15.94 6.25 22.58
CA SER A 42 -16.51 5.55 21.42
C SER A 42 -15.60 4.43 20.89
N GLY A 43 -14.27 4.58 21.00
CA GLY A 43 -13.29 3.63 20.48
C GLY A 43 -12.38 2.98 21.52
N SER A 44 -12.62 3.19 22.82
CA SER A 44 -11.73 2.68 23.85
C SER A 44 -12.46 2.36 25.16
N ILE A 45 -11.82 1.48 25.95
CA ILE A 45 -12.13 1.26 27.38
C ILE A 45 -10.85 1.39 28.20
N THR A 46 -10.98 1.96 29.40
CA THR A 46 -9.91 1.97 30.41
C THR A 46 -10.35 1.13 31.60
N VAL A 47 -9.63 0.07 31.86
CA VAL A 47 -9.96 -0.89 32.92
C VAL A 47 -8.83 -0.96 33.92
N ARG A 48 -9.18 -0.91 35.17
CA ARG A 48 -8.29 -1.24 36.30
C ARG A 48 -8.54 -2.67 36.74
N ILE A 49 -7.46 -3.46 36.78
CA ILE A 49 -7.48 -4.80 37.35
C ILE A 49 -6.72 -4.83 38.64
N THR A 50 -7.26 -5.54 39.63
CA THR A 50 -6.61 -5.71 40.93
C THR A 50 -6.62 -7.21 41.27
N PRO A 51 -5.43 -7.84 41.39
CA PRO A 51 -5.32 -9.23 41.80
C PRO A 51 -5.60 -9.34 43.31
N LYS A 52 -6.15 -10.47 43.73
CA LYS A 52 -6.29 -10.85 45.12
C LYS A 52 -4.87 -11.11 45.71
N ASN A 53 -4.71 -10.86 46.98
CA ASN A 53 -3.45 -11.13 47.66
C ASN A 53 -3.00 -12.59 47.46
N GLY A 54 -1.76 -12.76 46.96
CA GLY A 54 -1.17 -14.08 46.72
C GLY A 54 -1.39 -14.67 45.32
N THR A 55 -2.07 -13.96 44.42
CA THR A 55 -2.26 -14.42 43.03
C THR A 55 -0.93 -14.56 42.26
N GLY A 56 0.09 -13.75 42.61
CA GLY A 56 1.38 -13.77 41.87
C GLY A 56 1.32 -13.06 40.55
N ASN A 57 2.09 -13.58 39.59
CA ASN A 57 2.12 -13.08 38.21
C ASN A 57 0.83 -13.43 37.49
N PHE A 58 0.34 -12.54 36.65
CA PHE A 58 -0.87 -12.78 35.90
C PHE A 58 -0.85 -12.12 34.52
N TYR A 59 -1.62 -12.69 33.60
CA TYR A 59 -1.90 -12.13 32.27
C TYR A 59 -3.36 -11.70 32.21
N TRP A 60 -3.64 -10.61 31.47
CA TRP A 60 -4.98 -10.16 31.21
C TRP A 60 -5.11 -9.48 29.85
N THR A 61 -6.28 -9.55 29.25
CA THR A 61 -6.56 -9.00 27.93
C THR A 61 -8.06 -8.72 27.77
N PRO A 62 -8.44 -7.70 26.97
CA PRO A 62 -9.82 -7.53 26.56
C PRO A 62 -10.16 -8.51 25.44
N ILE A 63 -11.44 -8.82 25.31
CA ILE A 63 -12.00 -9.61 24.21
C ILE A 63 -13.38 -9.08 23.85
N GLU A 64 -13.65 -8.95 22.54
CA GLU A 64 -14.99 -8.65 22.06
C GLU A 64 -15.97 -9.79 22.33
N GLU A 65 -17.20 -9.48 22.70
CA GLU A 65 -18.26 -10.46 22.93
C GLU A 65 -18.50 -11.34 21.70
N SER A 66 -18.48 -10.77 20.50
CA SER A 66 -18.58 -11.50 19.23
C SER A 66 -17.48 -12.56 19.11
N THR A 67 -16.25 -12.18 19.33
CA THR A 67 -15.07 -13.07 19.28
C THR A 67 -15.16 -14.15 20.37
N LEU A 68 -15.53 -13.80 21.59
CA LEU A 68 -15.70 -14.75 22.68
C LEU A 68 -16.77 -15.81 22.31
N ASN A 69 -17.90 -15.39 21.75
CA ASN A 69 -18.99 -16.28 21.43
C ASN A 69 -18.71 -17.13 20.19
N GLU A 70 -18.28 -16.53 19.11
CA GLU A 70 -18.14 -17.18 17.80
C GLU A 70 -16.92 -18.09 17.72
N LYS A 71 -15.80 -17.63 18.29
CA LYS A 71 -14.53 -18.35 18.20
C LYS A 71 -14.28 -19.31 19.38
N TYR A 72 -14.76 -18.95 20.57
CA TYR A 72 -14.45 -19.67 21.79
C TYR A 72 -15.69 -20.27 22.46
N GLY A 73 -16.87 -20.20 21.83
CA GLY A 73 -18.09 -20.79 22.36
C GLY A 73 -18.50 -20.24 23.74
N SER A 74 -18.18 -18.97 24.02
CA SER A 74 -18.37 -18.31 25.32
C SER A 74 -17.56 -18.89 26.47
N ASP A 75 -16.46 -19.62 26.17
CA ASP A 75 -15.58 -20.22 27.18
C ASP A 75 -14.33 -19.34 27.41
N PRO A 76 -14.20 -18.65 28.56
CA PRO A 76 -13.01 -17.89 28.90
C PRO A 76 -11.74 -18.74 29.01
N ALA A 77 -11.86 -20.03 29.42
CA ALA A 77 -10.71 -20.91 29.54
C ALA A 77 -10.09 -21.22 28.18
N ALA A 78 -10.91 -21.35 27.13
CA ALA A 78 -10.42 -21.52 25.76
C ALA A 78 -9.66 -20.28 25.26
N VAL A 79 -10.10 -19.08 25.65
CA VAL A 79 -9.36 -17.82 25.35
C VAL A 79 -8.02 -17.80 26.06
N ALA A 80 -7.99 -18.13 27.36
CA ALA A 80 -6.76 -18.18 28.15
C ALA A 80 -5.75 -19.20 27.59
N ALA A 81 -6.21 -20.40 27.24
CA ALA A 81 -5.36 -21.43 26.61
C ALA A 81 -4.77 -20.93 25.27
N THR A 82 -5.56 -20.23 24.46
CA THR A 82 -5.09 -19.64 23.19
C THR A 82 -4.06 -18.53 23.46
N ALA A 83 -4.30 -17.64 24.41
CA ALA A 83 -3.36 -16.58 24.79
C ALA A 83 -2.02 -17.16 25.22
N VAL A 84 -2.02 -18.17 26.06
CA VAL A 84 -0.79 -18.86 26.51
C VAL A 84 -0.07 -19.51 25.33
N MET A 85 -0.79 -20.17 24.43
CA MET A 85 -0.21 -20.77 23.21
C MET A 85 0.47 -19.67 22.36
N MET A 86 -0.18 -18.52 22.14
CA MET A 86 0.38 -17.41 21.36
C MET A 86 1.63 -16.84 22.04
N LEU A 87 1.61 -16.61 23.35
CA LEU A 87 2.80 -16.18 24.09
C LEU A 87 3.98 -17.13 23.89
N LYS A 88 3.74 -18.44 23.88
CA LYS A 88 4.77 -19.48 23.72
C LYS A 88 5.30 -19.67 22.32
N THR A 89 4.53 -19.28 21.29
CA THR A 89 4.86 -19.58 19.88
C THR A 89 5.21 -18.33 19.07
N GLN A 90 4.76 -17.16 19.45
CA GLN A 90 4.88 -15.93 18.64
C GLN A 90 5.88 -14.92 19.22
N TYR A 91 6.66 -15.24 20.24
CA TYR A 91 7.62 -14.30 20.80
C TYR A 91 8.62 -13.77 19.77
N ALA A 92 9.06 -14.61 18.82
CA ALA A 92 9.99 -14.22 17.77
C ALA A 92 9.37 -13.21 16.80
N ASP A 93 8.07 -13.31 16.50
CA ASP A 93 7.33 -12.37 15.64
C ASP A 93 7.27 -10.96 16.24
N TYR A 94 7.40 -10.87 17.59
CA TYR A 94 7.46 -9.61 18.33
C TYR A 94 8.89 -9.13 18.61
N GLY A 95 9.90 -9.79 18.04
CA GLY A 95 11.30 -9.39 18.14
C GLY A 95 12.00 -9.79 19.44
N TYR A 96 11.49 -10.80 20.15
CA TYR A 96 12.09 -11.33 21.37
C TYR A 96 12.88 -12.62 21.07
N ASP A 97 14.00 -12.81 21.76
CA ASP A 97 14.87 -13.96 21.56
C ASP A 97 14.37 -15.22 22.30
N SER A 98 13.52 -15.05 23.33
CA SER A 98 13.00 -16.17 24.14
C SER A 98 11.59 -15.92 24.64
N PHE A 99 10.89 -17.02 24.98
CA PHE A 99 9.59 -16.95 25.65
C PHE A 99 9.71 -16.24 27.01
N GLU A 100 10.76 -16.48 27.79
CA GLU A 100 10.95 -15.87 29.12
C GLU A 100 11.04 -14.35 29.04
N GLU A 101 11.77 -13.81 28.06
CA GLU A 101 11.88 -12.37 27.83
C GLU A 101 10.54 -11.77 27.40
N PHE A 102 9.86 -12.42 26.47
CA PHE A 102 8.53 -11.99 26.02
C PHE A 102 7.50 -12.07 27.14
N TYR A 103 7.48 -13.19 27.89
CA TYR A 103 6.64 -13.36 29.06
C TYR A 103 6.82 -12.20 30.08
N ALA A 104 8.06 -11.89 30.45
CA ALA A 104 8.35 -10.80 31.37
C ALA A 104 7.80 -9.44 30.93
N SER A 105 7.69 -9.21 29.60
CA SER A 105 7.15 -7.98 29.04
C SER A 105 5.61 -7.92 29.03
N GLN A 106 4.94 -9.08 29.18
CA GLN A 106 3.48 -9.19 29.04
C GLN A 106 2.75 -9.42 30.38
N ILE A 107 3.51 -9.64 31.46
CA ILE A 107 2.95 -10.05 32.75
C ILE A 107 2.83 -8.88 33.70
N SER A 108 1.71 -8.84 34.40
CA SER A 108 1.42 -7.92 35.49
C SER A 108 1.65 -8.60 36.87
N THR A 109 2.11 -7.83 37.87
CA THR A 109 2.41 -8.34 39.19
C THR A 109 1.62 -7.68 40.34
N GLY A 110 0.83 -6.64 40.00
CA GLY A 110 0.05 -5.85 40.97
C GLY A 110 -1.13 -5.17 40.29
N ALA A 111 -1.83 -4.31 41.02
CA ALA A 111 -2.93 -3.55 40.44
C ALA A 111 -2.43 -2.70 39.27
N GLU A 112 -3.10 -2.79 38.14
CA GLU A 112 -2.74 -2.13 36.91
C GLU A 112 -3.95 -1.43 36.29
N THR A 113 -3.71 -0.37 35.52
CA THR A 113 -4.75 0.30 34.74
C THR A 113 -4.27 0.43 33.30
N MET A 114 -5.05 -0.05 32.35
CA MET A 114 -4.74 0.01 30.94
C MET A 114 -5.90 0.58 30.15
N THR A 115 -5.57 1.34 29.11
CA THR A 115 -6.50 1.76 28.06
C THR A 115 -6.30 0.88 26.83
N TYR A 116 -7.37 0.30 26.36
CA TYR A 116 -7.44 -0.45 25.12
C TYR A 116 -8.27 0.35 24.12
N ASP A 117 -7.70 0.61 22.96
CA ASP A 117 -8.29 1.41 21.89
C ASP A 117 -8.43 0.61 20.58
N GLY A 118 -8.97 1.25 19.55
CA GLY A 118 -9.16 0.66 18.24
C GLY A 118 -10.46 -0.14 18.07
N TYR A 119 -11.40 -0.03 19.00
CA TYR A 119 -12.71 -0.64 18.88
C TYR A 119 -13.67 0.22 18.08
N ASP A 120 -14.68 -0.41 17.49
CA ASP A 120 -15.86 0.28 16.98
C ASP A 120 -16.73 0.82 18.13
N ALA A 121 -17.54 1.80 17.83
CA ALA A 121 -18.50 2.33 18.79
C ALA A 121 -19.57 1.28 19.16
N GLN A 122 -20.03 1.34 20.41
CA GLN A 122 -21.00 0.40 20.97
C GLN A 122 -20.57 -1.08 20.92
N THR A 123 -19.26 -1.32 20.86
CA THR A 123 -18.69 -2.68 20.89
C THR A 123 -18.78 -3.25 22.31
N PRO A 124 -19.42 -4.41 22.48
CA PRO A 124 -19.42 -5.13 23.75
C PRO A 124 -18.09 -5.86 23.97
N LEU A 125 -17.54 -5.71 25.17
CA LEU A 125 -16.24 -6.20 25.55
C LEU A 125 -16.28 -6.87 26.91
N TYR A 126 -15.43 -7.84 27.12
CA TYR A 126 -15.03 -8.40 28.41
C TYR A 126 -13.55 -8.25 28.62
N CYS A 127 -13.09 -8.27 29.86
CA CYS A 127 -11.69 -8.50 30.21
C CYS A 127 -11.54 -9.88 30.83
N ILE A 128 -10.49 -10.59 30.44
CA ILE A 128 -10.15 -11.91 30.95
C ILE A 128 -8.83 -11.79 31.69
N ALA A 129 -8.73 -12.40 32.88
CA ALA A 129 -7.49 -12.46 33.63
C ALA A 129 -7.30 -13.85 34.24
N PHE A 130 -6.04 -14.25 34.33
CA PHE A 130 -5.63 -15.51 34.95
C PHE A 130 -4.18 -15.43 35.43
N GLY A 131 -3.87 -16.09 36.54
CA GLY A 131 -2.49 -16.27 37.00
C GLY A 131 -1.70 -17.11 35.99
N LEU A 132 -0.46 -16.70 35.73
CA LEU A 132 0.42 -17.35 34.75
C LEU A 132 1.84 -17.39 35.30
N ASP A 133 2.47 -18.55 35.40
CA ASP A 133 3.84 -18.71 35.83
C ASP A 133 4.86 -18.59 34.66
N GLU A 134 6.14 -18.59 35.01
CA GLU A 134 7.28 -18.44 34.08
C GLU A 134 7.38 -19.60 33.08
N THR A 135 6.71 -20.73 33.33
CA THR A 135 6.64 -21.87 32.40
C THR A 135 5.47 -21.76 31.44
N GLY A 136 4.61 -20.74 31.61
CA GLY A 136 3.38 -20.55 30.91
C GLY A 136 2.29 -21.55 31.34
N THR A 137 2.26 -21.89 32.67
CA THR A 137 1.19 -22.68 33.27
C THR A 137 0.20 -21.73 33.94
N ILE A 138 -1.10 -21.94 33.69
CA ILE A 138 -2.17 -21.17 34.35
C ILE A 138 -2.25 -21.61 35.80
N THR A 139 -2.19 -20.66 36.75
CA THR A 139 -2.07 -20.90 38.20
C THR A 139 -3.33 -20.56 38.98
N THR A 140 -4.31 -19.91 38.38
CA THR A 140 -5.61 -19.55 39.02
C THR A 140 -6.77 -19.95 38.07
N ASP A 141 -7.99 -19.80 38.57
CA ASP A 141 -9.17 -19.81 37.70
C ASP A 141 -9.09 -18.66 36.69
N VAL A 142 -9.69 -18.86 35.51
CA VAL A 142 -9.83 -17.81 34.52
C VAL A 142 -11.03 -16.93 34.88
N ASN A 143 -10.78 -15.68 35.14
CA ASN A 143 -11.79 -14.72 35.56
C ASN A 143 -12.23 -13.86 34.38
N LEU A 144 -13.54 -13.64 34.26
CA LEU A 144 -14.18 -12.80 33.27
C LEU A 144 -14.79 -11.57 33.97
N SER A 145 -14.57 -10.36 33.43
CA SER A 145 -15.22 -9.14 33.93
C SER A 145 -16.74 -9.14 33.67
N GLU A 146 -17.43 -8.17 34.21
CA GLU A 146 -18.72 -7.77 33.67
C GLU A 146 -18.60 -7.26 32.23
N ARG A 147 -19.72 -7.19 31.54
CA ARG A 147 -19.81 -6.73 30.15
C ARG A 147 -19.64 -5.21 30.10
N TYR A 148 -18.59 -4.75 29.45
CA TYR A 148 -18.38 -3.34 29.12
C TYR A 148 -18.87 -3.04 27.69
N VAL A 149 -19.21 -1.79 27.42
CA VAL A 149 -19.60 -1.35 26.08
C VAL A 149 -18.98 0.02 25.83
N THR A 150 -18.29 0.17 24.70
CA THR A 150 -17.77 1.47 24.26
C THR A 150 -18.92 2.47 24.05
N ASP A 151 -18.65 3.76 24.13
CA ASP A 151 -19.70 4.77 23.96
C ASP A 151 -20.21 4.82 22.53
N ALA A 152 -21.41 5.35 22.34
CA ALA A 152 -21.92 5.70 21.03
C ALA A 152 -21.18 6.93 20.48
N VAL A 153 -20.96 6.97 19.17
CA VAL A 153 -20.45 8.16 18.49
C VAL A 153 -21.58 9.18 18.31
N SER A 154 -21.27 10.45 18.54
CA SER A 154 -22.19 11.55 18.25
C SER A 154 -21.97 12.06 16.82
N PRO A 155 -23.04 12.51 16.13
CA PRO A 155 -22.87 13.21 14.86
C PRO A 155 -21.93 14.41 15.01
N SER A 156 -21.03 14.58 14.06
CA SER A 156 -20.14 15.74 13.97
C SER A 156 -20.78 16.85 13.14
N ALA A 157 -20.49 18.09 13.48
CA ALA A 157 -20.86 19.26 12.69
C ALA A 157 -19.76 19.62 11.66
N ASN A 158 -18.76 18.76 11.46
CA ASN A 158 -17.67 18.99 10.53
C ASN A 158 -18.18 19.09 9.10
N THR A 159 -17.65 20.02 8.34
CA THR A 159 -17.87 20.20 6.91
C THR A 159 -16.52 20.24 6.20
N PHE A 160 -16.50 19.89 4.92
CA PHE A 160 -15.25 19.68 4.20
C PHE A 160 -15.22 20.56 2.95
N ARG A 161 -14.08 21.23 2.74
CA ARG A 161 -13.75 21.83 1.46
C ARG A 161 -12.72 20.93 0.80
N ILE A 162 -13.05 20.39 -0.39
CA ILE A 162 -12.21 19.49 -1.15
C ILE A 162 -11.67 20.25 -2.35
N THR A 163 -10.37 20.18 -2.61
CA THR A 163 -9.71 20.84 -3.77
C THR A 163 -8.60 19.96 -4.32
N MET A 164 -8.33 20.05 -5.63
CA MET A 164 -7.07 19.56 -6.19
C MET A 164 -6.03 20.64 -6.06
N THR A 165 -4.84 20.30 -5.54
CA THR A 165 -3.69 21.23 -5.45
C THR A 165 -2.72 21.07 -6.61
N ASP A 166 -2.74 19.89 -7.25
CA ASP A 166 -2.11 19.60 -8.54
C ASP A 166 -2.95 18.54 -9.29
N LYS A 167 -2.38 17.87 -10.30
CA LYS A 167 -3.13 16.89 -11.12
C LYS A 167 -3.60 15.66 -10.37
N THR A 168 -2.91 15.26 -9.30
CA THR A 168 -3.17 13.99 -8.58
C THR A 168 -3.35 14.15 -7.08
N THR A 169 -3.08 15.32 -6.51
CA THR A 169 -3.13 15.59 -5.08
C THR A 169 -4.45 16.23 -4.67
N VAL A 170 -5.18 15.55 -3.81
CA VAL A 170 -6.41 16.06 -3.18
C VAL A 170 -6.06 16.68 -1.83
N ARG A 171 -6.55 17.91 -1.61
CA ARG A 171 -6.53 18.60 -0.33
C ARG A 171 -7.92 18.69 0.26
N VAL A 172 -8.04 18.35 1.54
CA VAL A 172 -9.26 18.50 2.32
C VAL A 172 -9.01 19.45 3.49
N GLU A 173 -9.89 20.43 3.63
CA GLU A 173 -9.90 21.42 4.72
C GLU A 173 -11.20 21.19 5.53
N PRO A 174 -11.12 20.55 6.72
CA PRO A 174 -12.24 20.39 7.61
C PRO A 174 -12.55 21.70 8.34
N SER A 175 -13.80 21.90 8.76
CA SER A 175 -14.24 23.09 9.51
C SER A 175 -13.92 23.03 11.01
N ASN A 176 -13.60 21.85 11.54
CA ASN A 176 -13.20 21.62 12.92
C ASN A 176 -12.17 20.48 13.02
N GLU A 177 -11.75 20.09 14.22
CA GLU A 177 -10.73 19.08 14.50
C GLU A 177 -11.29 17.65 14.65
N ASP A 178 -12.60 17.44 14.43
CA ASP A 178 -13.17 16.10 14.47
C ASP A 178 -12.57 15.22 13.36
N THR A 179 -12.41 13.95 13.65
CA THR A 179 -11.77 13.02 12.72
C THR A 179 -12.61 12.77 11.47
N TYR A 180 -11.94 12.57 10.35
CA TYR A 180 -12.55 12.33 9.05
C TYR A 180 -11.68 11.45 8.17
N THR A 181 -12.27 10.95 7.09
CA THR A 181 -11.55 10.26 6.01
C THR A 181 -11.91 10.88 4.67
N PHE A 182 -11.02 10.68 3.68
CA PHE A 182 -11.27 11.08 2.31
C PHE A 182 -10.56 10.16 1.33
N TYR A 183 -11.12 10.05 0.13
CA TYR A 183 -10.56 9.27 -0.96
C TYR A 183 -11.03 9.82 -2.31
N ILE A 184 -10.51 9.25 -3.41
CA ILE A 184 -10.94 9.57 -4.78
C ILE A 184 -11.19 8.29 -5.56
N PHE A 185 -12.27 8.25 -6.34
CA PHE A 185 -12.59 7.14 -7.24
C PHE A 185 -12.95 7.65 -8.63
N PRO A 186 -12.74 6.83 -9.69
CA PRO A 186 -13.36 7.09 -10.98
C PRO A 186 -14.89 7.20 -10.82
N LYS A 187 -15.50 8.11 -11.55
CA LYS A 187 -16.96 8.30 -11.53
C LYS A 187 -17.71 7.00 -11.82
N SER A 188 -17.19 6.15 -12.71
CA SER A 188 -17.78 4.84 -13.01
C SER A 188 -17.86 3.91 -11.80
N THR A 189 -16.88 3.98 -10.89
CA THR A 189 -16.92 3.24 -9.62
C THR A 189 -17.99 3.79 -8.71
N VAL A 190 -18.10 5.12 -8.60
CA VAL A 190 -19.09 5.79 -7.75
C VAL A 190 -20.51 5.53 -8.24
N ASP A 191 -20.73 5.59 -9.55
CA ASP A 191 -22.04 5.35 -10.20
C ASP A 191 -22.54 3.90 -10.03
N ALA A 192 -21.68 2.96 -9.63
CA ALA A 192 -22.09 1.59 -9.29
C ALA A 192 -22.82 1.50 -7.94
N TYR A 193 -22.77 2.55 -7.12
CA TYR A 193 -23.46 2.62 -5.84
C TYR A 193 -24.75 3.47 -5.95
N GLU A 194 -25.76 3.13 -5.17
CA GLU A 194 -27.06 3.83 -5.16
C GLU A 194 -26.94 5.29 -4.66
N SER A 195 -25.95 5.56 -3.80
CA SER A 195 -25.68 6.89 -3.24
C SER A 195 -24.23 6.99 -2.72
N LEU A 196 -23.78 8.24 -2.47
CA LEU A 196 -22.50 8.50 -1.82
C LEU A 196 -22.43 7.90 -0.40
N ASP A 197 -23.54 7.86 0.32
CA ASP A 197 -23.58 7.25 1.66
C ASP A 197 -23.36 5.74 1.58
N LYS A 198 -23.89 5.08 0.54
CA LYS A 198 -23.64 3.65 0.30
C LYS A 198 -22.19 3.39 -0.09
N LEU A 199 -21.59 4.26 -0.90
CA LEU A 199 -20.18 4.19 -1.21
C LEU A 199 -19.32 4.38 0.06
N ALA A 200 -19.61 5.39 0.87
CA ALA A 200 -18.88 5.64 2.12
C ALA A 200 -18.99 4.47 3.10
N ALA A 201 -20.18 3.89 3.26
CA ALA A 201 -20.37 2.70 4.09
C ALA A 201 -19.57 1.49 3.56
N ALA A 202 -19.59 1.25 2.25
CA ALA A 202 -18.80 0.20 1.63
C ALA A 202 -17.28 0.44 1.77
N PHE A 203 -16.84 1.69 1.64
CA PHE A 203 -15.44 2.07 1.83
C PHE A 203 -14.97 1.77 3.27
N VAL A 204 -15.76 2.15 4.28
CA VAL A 204 -15.46 1.85 5.69
C VAL A 204 -15.38 0.34 5.91
N GLU A 205 -16.34 -0.43 5.41
CA GLU A 205 -16.37 -1.89 5.60
C GLU A 205 -15.19 -2.59 4.91
N GLN A 206 -14.85 -2.21 3.68
CA GLN A 206 -13.72 -2.78 2.94
C GLN A 206 -12.36 -2.45 3.57
N ASN A 207 -12.25 -1.29 4.22
CA ASN A 207 -11.02 -0.83 4.84
C ASN A 207 -11.03 -0.94 6.37
N ARG A 208 -11.95 -1.67 6.97
CA ARG A 208 -12.18 -1.74 8.43
C ARG A 208 -10.86 -1.86 9.23
N ASN A 209 -9.99 -2.78 8.84
CA ASN A 209 -8.72 -3.04 9.53
C ASN A 209 -7.66 -1.95 9.30
N SER A 210 -7.84 -1.10 8.29
CA SER A 210 -6.88 -0.06 7.86
C SER A 210 -7.41 1.35 8.09
N MET A 211 -8.63 1.51 8.61
CA MET A 211 -9.25 2.85 8.79
C MET A 211 -8.40 3.77 9.66
N HIS A 212 -7.66 3.23 10.63
CA HIS A 212 -6.73 4.01 11.45
C HIS A 212 -5.61 4.70 10.63
N LEU A 213 -5.25 4.16 9.44
CA LEU A 213 -4.30 4.77 8.49
C LEU A 213 -4.96 5.76 7.54
N LEU A 214 -6.26 5.72 7.43
CA LEU A 214 -7.08 6.53 6.51
C LEU A 214 -7.87 7.62 7.23
N THR A 215 -7.70 7.75 8.55
CA THR A 215 -8.41 8.73 9.39
C THR A 215 -7.47 9.86 9.76
N PHE A 216 -7.94 11.10 9.59
CA PHE A 216 -7.18 12.33 9.75
C PHE A 216 -7.93 13.31 10.63
N SER A 217 -7.21 14.30 11.18
CA SER A 217 -7.75 15.52 11.77
C SER A 217 -7.01 16.73 11.22
N GLY A 218 -7.66 17.91 11.17
CA GLY A 218 -7.09 19.10 10.56
C GLY A 218 -6.88 19.00 9.04
N PRO A 219 -6.37 20.06 8.38
CA PRO A 219 -6.15 20.08 6.93
C PRO A 219 -5.18 18.99 6.48
N ARG A 220 -5.52 18.26 5.39
CA ARG A 220 -4.70 17.16 4.87
C ARG A 220 -4.60 17.21 3.35
N GLU A 221 -3.42 16.88 2.85
CA GLU A 221 -3.16 16.59 1.44
C GLU A 221 -2.73 15.13 1.27
N LYS A 222 -3.18 14.51 0.17
CA LYS A 222 -2.76 13.17 -0.21
C LYS A 222 -2.67 13.06 -1.72
N ASP A 223 -1.53 12.54 -2.19
CA ASP A 223 -1.34 12.19 -3.60
C ASP A 223 -2.05 10.85 -3.89
N PHE A 224 -2.79 10.83 -4.98
CA PHE A 224 -3.52 9.68 -5.51
C PHE A 224 -3.01 9.26 -6.90
N TYR A 225 -1.75 9.53 -7.20
CA TYR A 225 -1.14 9.18 -8.48
C TYR A 225 -1.45 7.74 -8.91
N ASP A 226 -1.35 6.76 -8.00
CA ASP A 226 -1.63 5.35 -8.30
C ASP A 226 -3.07 5.09 -8.78
N VAL A 227 -4.04 5.84 -8.25
CA VAL A 227 -5.45 5.76 -8.68
C VAL A 227 -5.57 6.27 -10.11
N PHE A 228 -5.01 7.45 -10.39
CA PHE A 228 -5.05 8.05 -11.73
C PHE A 228 -4.26 7.23 -12.75
N ALA A 229 -3.10 6.70 -12.37
CA ALA A 229 -2.30 5.81 -13.22
C ALA A 229 -3.04 4.51 -13.55
N THR A 230 -3.80 3.96 -12.59
CA THR A 230 -4.55 2.71 -12.79
C THR A 230 -5.76 2.88 -13.70
N TYR A 231 -6.49 3.99 -13.58
CA TYR A 231 -7.77 4.18 -14.28
C TYR A 231 -7.72 5.14 -15.47
N GLY A 232 -6.63 5.89 -15.63
CA GLY A 232 -6.40 6.79 -16.77
C GLY A 232 -7.28 8.03 -16.79
N ALA A 233 -7.41 8.66 -17.98
CA ALA A 233 -8.22 9.86 -18.17
C ALA A 233 -9.70 9.62 -17.88
N GLY A 234 -10.37 10.61 -17.31
CA GLY A 234 -11.81 10.55 -17.06
C GLY A 234 -12.27 11.44 -15.91
N THR A 235 -13.55 11.34 -15.60
CA THR A 235 -14.16 12.02 -14.45
C THR A 235 -13.92 11.23 -13.19
N TYR A 236 -13.43 11.89 -12.16
CA TYR A 236 -13.22 11.35 -10.81
C TYR A 236 -14.06 12.10 -9.80
N ILE A 237 -14.38 11.42 -8.71
CA ILE A 237 -15.09 11.99 -7.57
C ILE A 237 -14.22 11.84 -6.34
N ALA A 238 -13.74 12.97 -5.80
CA ALA A 238 -13.15 13.01 -4.48
C ALA A 238 -14.27 13.22 -3.45
N PHE A 239 -14.24 12.46 -2.36
CA PHE A 239 -15.23 12.54 -1.30
C PHE A 239 -14.56 12.55 0.07
N ALA A 240 -15.21 13.18 1.03
CA ALA A 240 -14.82 13.23 2.42
C ALA A 240 -16.03 13.10 3.33
N PHE A 241 -15.87 12.46 4.47
CA PHE A 241 -16.88 12.34 5.52
C PHE A 241 -16.25 12.19 6.89
N GLY A 242 -16.93 12.67 7.93
CA GLY A 242 -16.53 12.46 9.30
C GLY A 242 -16.57 10.98 9.66
N TYR A 243 -15.53 10.51 10.36
CA TYR A 243 -15.38 9.11 10.75
C TYR A 243 -14.78 9.00 12.14
N GLU A 244 -15.41 8.20 13.00
CA GLU A 244 -14.93 7.91 14.33
C GLU A 244 -15.38 6.49 14.74
N SER A 245 -14.45 5.68 15.19
CA SER A 245 -14.70 4.38 15.84
C SER A 245 -15.74 3.51 15.09
N GLY A 246 -15.53 3.26 13.81
CA GLY A 246 -16.40 2.43 12.97
C GLY A 246 -17.62 3.16 12.40
N CYS A 247 -17.88 4.40 12.79
CA CYS A 247 -19.11 5.14 12.42
C CYS A 247 -18.83 6.33 11.50
N ILE A 248 -19.69 6.52 10.52
CA ILE A 248 -19.77 7.76 9.73
C ILE A 248 -20.49 8.82 10.59
N THR A 249 -19.89 9.99 10.76
CA THR A 249 -20.35 11.02 11.70
C THR A 249 -20.93 12.26 11.04
N THR A 250 -20.73 12.43 9.71
CA THR A 250 -21.27 13.55 8.92
C THR A 250 -21.94 13.04 7.65
N ASP A 251 -22.66 13.91 6.95
CA ASP A 251 -23.00 13.70 5.55
C ASP A 251 -21.71 13.60 4.71
N VAL A 252 -21.79 12.93 3.54
CA VAL A 252 -20.68 12.81 2.60
C VAL A 252 -20.61 14.06 1.73
N THR A 253 -19.48 14.76 1.75
CA THR A 253 -19.15 15.83 0.82
C THR A 253 -18.38 15.26 -0.36
N ALA A 254 -18.71 15.66 -1.59
CA ALA A 254 -18.02 15.18 -2.79
C ALA A 254 -17.84 16.29 -3.81
N GLU A 255 -16.73 16.22 -4.56
CA GLU A 255 -16.39 17.13 -5.66
C GLU A 255 -15.94 16.32 -6.89
N ASN A 256 -16.33 16.80 -8.07
CA ASN A 256 -15.97 16.19 -9.35
C ASN A 256 -14.70 16.82 -9.90
N TYR A 257 -13.83 15.95 -10.47
CA TYR A 257 -12.60 16.38 -11.15
C TYR A 257 -12.51 15.68 -12.49
N GLU A 258 -12.11 16.44 -13.51
CA GLU A 258 -11.70 15.89 -14.79
C GLU A 258 -10.19 15.68 -14.76
N TYR A 259 -9.77 14.43 -14.89
CA TYR A 259 -8.37 14.08 -15.08
C TYR A 259 -8.13 13.80 -16.54
N GLU A 260 -7.32 14.63 -17.14
CA GLU A 260 -6.80 14.41 -18.47
C GLU A 260 -5.39 13.82 -18.32
N VAL A 261 -5.18 12.61 -18.83
CA VAL A 261 -3.81 12.16 -19.07
C VAL A 261 -3.24 13.21 -20.01
N ALA A 262 -2.17 13.87 -19.61
CA ALA A 262 -1.44 14.71 -20.52
C ALA A 262 -1.21 13.87 -21.77
N ASP A 263 -1.60 14.40 -22.96
CA ASP A 263 -1.28 13.72 -24.23
C ASP A 263 0.19 13.33 -24.09
N PRO A 264 0.56 12.03 -24.14
CA PRO A 264 1.94 11.61 -23.88
C PRO A 264 2.94 12.28 -24.80
N MET A 265 2.46 13.06 -25.76
CA MET A 265 3.24 13.82 -26.72
C MET A 265 3.10 15.34 -26.61
N VAL A 266 2.42 15.87 -25.57
CA VAL A 266 2.36 17.32 -25.32
C VAL A 266 3.57 17.74 -24.48
N GLY A 267 4.54 18.31 -25.17
CA GLY A 267 5.71 18.89 -24.55
C GLY A 267 6.64 19.49 -25.60
N GLU A 268 7.61 20.23 -25.14
CA GLU A 268 8.56 20.89 -26.02
C GLU A 268 9.83 20.04 -26.17
N PRO A 269 10.38 19.94 -27.39
CA PRO A 269 11.70 19.37 -27.55
C PRO A 269 12.72 20.18 -26.74
N PHE A 270 13.76 19.50 -26.26
CA PHE A 270 14.81 20.15 -25.46
C PHE A 270 16.20 19.72 -25.94
N SER A 271 17.18 20.58 -25.76
CA SER A 271 18.59 20.25 -26.01
C SER A 271 19.53 21.20 -25.26
N SER A 272 20.60 20.65 -24.73
CA SER A 272 21.75 21.40 -24.23
C SER A 272 23.01 21.21 -25.11
N LEU A 273 22.84 20.51 -26.26
CA LEU A 273 23.96 20.28 -27.17
C LEU A 273 24.39 21.57 -27.88
N THR A 274 25.71 21.74 -28.05
CA THR A 274 26.33 22.87 -28.76
C THR A 274 26.96 22.42 -30.09
N GLY A 275 26.83 21.15 -30.46
CA GLY A 275 27.37 20.58 -31.70
C GLY A 275 26.96 19.14 -31.90
N ASP A 276 27.41 18.55 -33.03
CA ASP A 276 27.20 17.15 -33.36
C ASP A 276 27.88 16.23 -32.34
N VAL A 277 27.22 15.10 -32.03
CA VAL A 277 27.75 14.06 -31.11
C VAL A 277 27.78 12.70 -31.78
N SER A 278 28.82 11.92 -31.45
CA SER A 278 28.91 10.49 -31.76
C SER A 278 28.87 9.73 -30.44
N VAL A 279 27.87 8.87 -30.30
CA VAL A 279 27.62 8.14 -29.04
C VAL A 279 28.50 6.91 -28.99
N PRO A 280 29.43 6.79 -28.04
CA PRO A 280 30.24 5.59 -27.86
C PRO A 280 29.35 4.51 -27.19
N CYS A 281 28.97 3.48 -27.94
CA CYS A 281 28.17 2.37 -27.41
C CYS A 281 28.97 1.09 -27.40
N THR A 282 29.03 0.41 -26.25
CA THR A 282 29.71 -0.88 -26.05
C THR A 282 28.74 -2.01 -25.73
N GLU A 283 27.54 -1.66 -25.33
CA GLU A 283 26.45 -2.58 -24.99
C GLU A 283 25.11 -2.10 -25.55
N ALA A 284 24.23 -3.06 -25.83
CA ALA A 284 22.85 -2.79 -26.10
C ALA A 284 21.95 -3.76 -25.32
N TYR A 285 20.90 -3.24 -24.75
CA TYR A 285 19.85 -4.07 -24.16
C TYR A 285 18.46 -3.56 -24.59
N PHE A 286 17.49 -4.42 -24.36
CA PHE A 286 16.15 -4.22 -24.83
C PHE A 286 15.15 -4.64 -23.76
N GLU A 287 14.17 -3.80 -23.49
CA GLU A 287 13.07 -4.12 -22.60
C GLU A 287 11.73 -3.78 -23.26
N PRO A 288 10.67 -4.57 -23.05
CA PRO A 288 9.33 -4.13 -23.38
C PRO A 288 9.04 -2.87 -22.56
N ALA A 289 8.34 -1.91 -23.14
CA ALA A 289 7.81 -0.81 -22.36
C ALA A 289 6.89 -1.40 -21.29
N LEU A 290 6.94 -0.84 -20.09
CA LEU A 290 6.29 -1.35 -18.87
C LEU A 290 4.78 -1.62 -19.01
N ASP A 291 4.14 -1.03 -20.02
CA ASP A 291 2.75 -1.30 -20.41
C ASP A 291 2.67 -1.57 -21.92
N ASP A 292 1.88 -2.57 -22.31
CA ASP A 292 1.68 -2.99 -23.69
C ASP A 292 1.26 -1.84 -24.64
N ASN A 293 0.86 -0.69 -24.10
CA ASN A 293 0.32 0.47 -24.83
C ASN A 293 0.90 1.81 -24.33
N ALA A 294 2.18 1.87 -23.96
CA ALA A 294 2.80 3.05 -23.33
C ALA A 294 2.58 4.38 -24.07
N PHE A 295 2.41 4.36 -25.39
CA PHE A 295 2.18 5.56 -26.22
C PHE A 295 0.98 5.46 -27.14
N THR A 296 0.54 4.25 -27.50
CA THR A 296 -0.59 4.00 -28.41
C THR A 296 -1.07 2.55 -28.30
N ASP A 297 -2.35 2.31 -28.51
CA ASP A 297 -2.95 0.98 -28.62
C ASP A 297 -2.71 0.30 -30.00
N GLN A 298 -2.10 1.01 -30.95
CA GLN A 298 -1.83 0.54 -32.30
C GLN A 298 -0.46 -0.12 -32.50
N ALA A 299 0.43 0.00 -31.50
CA ALA A 299 1.78 -0.56 -31.56
C ALA A 299 2.27 -0.97 -30.18
N LEU A 300 3.07 -2.02 -30.11
CA LEU A 300 3.86 -2.35 -28.92
C LEU A 300 5.08 -1.44 -28.85
N THR A 301 5.33 -0.85 -27.70
CA THR A 301 6.49 0.01 -27.46
C THR A 301 7.57 -0.78 -26.76
N TYR A 302 8.76 -0.69 -27.31
CA TYR A 302 9.96 -1.29 -26.74
C TYR A 302 11.01 -0.22 -26.48
N PHE A 303 11.77 -0.39 -25.41
CA PHE A 303 12.89 0.49 -25.09
C PHE A 303 14.21 -0.16 -25.51
N LEU A 304 14.93 0.44 -26.46
CA LEU A 304 16.28 0.05 -26.83
C LEU A 304 17.27 1.02 -26.18
N ALA A 305 18.09 0.52 -25.25
CA ALA A 305 19.16 1.28 -24.66
C ALA A 305 20.51 0.93 -25.29
N LEU A 306 21.18 1.94 -25.77
CA LEU A 306 22.59 1.88 -26.17
C LEU A 306 23.43 2.47 -25.04
N ARG A 307 24.39 1.69 -24.51
CA ARG A 307 25.12 1.97 -23.29
C ARG A 307 26.62 2.06 -23.52
N ALA A 308 27.29 2.77 -22.63
CA ALA A 308 28.75 2.81 -22.52
C ALA A 308 29.17 2.89 -21.05
N GLU A 309 30.41 2.46 -20.75
CA GLU A 309 30.97 2.63 -19.42
C GLU A 309 31.24 4.11 -19.11
N ASP A 310 30.96 4.51 -17.90
CA ASP A 310 31.34 5.81 -17.36
C ASP A 310 32.81 5.81 -16.89
N SER A 311 33.27 6.91 -16.31
CA SER A 311 34.62 7.06 -15.77
C SER A 311 34.91 6.18 -14.55
N TYR A 312 33.89 5.52 -13.97
CA TYR A 312 34.00 4.62 -12.82
C TYR A 312 33.84 3.15 -13.21
N GLY A 313 33.68 2.85 -14.51
CA GLY A 313 33.46 1.50 -15.01
C GLY A 313 32.01 1.00 -14.84
N LEU A 314 31.08 1.91 -14.63
CA LEU A 314 29.65 1.60 -14.56
C LEU A 314 29.00 1.80 -15.92
N MET A 315 28.14 0.85 -16.31
CA MET A 315 27.38 0.93 -17.56
C MET A 315 26.25 1.96 -17.43
N GLU A 316 26.28 2.97 -18.29
CA GLU A 316 25.23 3.98 -18.36
C GLU A 316 24.53 3.99 -19.72
N THR A 317 23.22 4.21 -19.72
CA THR A 317 22.47 4.46 -20.96
C THR A 317 22.92 5.79 -21.55
N ARG A 318 23.31 5.75 -22.83
CA ARG A 318 23.74 6.93 -23.59
C ARG A 318 22.70 7.40 -24.57
N LEU A 319 21.95 6.46 -25.09
CA LEU A 319 20.86 6.73 -26.02
C LEU A 319 19.73 5.74 -25.73
N GLY A 320 18.61 6.26 -25.33
CA GLY A 320 17.37 5.52 -25.13
C GLY A 320 16.42 5.79 -26.27
N LEU A 321 15.99 4.74 -26.96
CA LEU A 321 15.05 4.81 -28.08
C LEU A 321 13.80 4.02 -27.77
N TYR A 322 12.63 4.65 -27.85
CA TYR A 322 11.33 3.98 -27.76
C TYR A 322 10.87 3.59 -29.16
N ILE A 323 10.95 2.29 -29.45
CA ILE A 323 10.67 1.72 -30.77
C ILE A 323 9.24 1.19 -30.80
N GLN A 324 8.45 1.62 -31.76
CA GLN A 324 7.08 1.16 -32.02
C GLN A 324 7.09 -0.05 -32.95
N LYS A 325 6.52 -1.17 -32.52
CA LYS A 325 6.43 -2.43 -33.27
C LYS A 325 4.99 -2.82 -33.56
N GLN A 326 4.82 -3.69 -34.55
CA GLN A 326 3.54 -4.35 -34.78
C GLN A 326 3.15 -5.18 -33.54
N PRO A 327 1.86 -5.20 -33.14
CA PRO A 327 1.42 -5.92 -31.93
C PRO A 327 1.68 -7.43 -31.94
N ASP A 328 1.86 -8.04 -33.12
CA ASP A 328 2.11 -9.47 -33.33
C ASP A 328 3.60 -9.81 -33.59
N ALA A 329 4.47 -8.82 -33.54
CA ALA A 329 5.90 -8.99 -33.82
C ALA A 329 6.67 -9.41 -32.55
N PRO A 330 7.10 -10.69 -32.41
CA PRO A 330 7.80 -11.12 -31.22
C PRO A 330 9.21 -10.52 -31.13
N PHE A 331 9.67 -10.24 -29.91
CA PHE A 331 11.05 -9.90 -29.60
C PHE A 331 11.86 -11.18 -29.36
N PRO A 332 13.18 -11.25 -29.71
CA PRO A 332 13.98 -10.28 -30.49
C PRO A 332 13.94 -10.51 -32.00
N GLY A 333 13.39 -11.62 -32.48
CA GLY A 333 13.49 -12.07 -33.88
C GLY A 333 12.94 -11.11 -34.94
N SER A 334 12.16 -10.11 -34.54
CA SER A 334 11.58 -9.12 -35.44
C SER A 334 12.15 -7.71 -35.31
N MET A 335 13.28 -7.55 -34.62
CA MET A 335 13.87 -6.22 -34.42
C MET A 335 14.54 -5.62 -35.65
N ALA A 336 15.01 -6.46 -36.57
CA ALA A 336 15.62 -5.97 -37.79
C ALA A 336 14.65 -5.08 -38.60
N GLY A 337 15.15 -3.91 -39.01
CA GLY A 337 14.35 -2.94 -39.74
C GLY A 337 14.91 -1.53 -39.65
N THR A 338 14.31 -0.62 -40.42
CA THR A 338 14.59 0.81 -40.31
C THR A 338 13.39 1.52 -39.69
N TYR A 339 13.63 2.24 -38.64
CA TYR A 339 12.64 2.94 -37.81
C TYR A 339 12.81 4.43 -37.99
N ARG A 340 11.82 5.10 -38.53
CA ARG A 340 11.84 6.55 -38.69
C ARG A 340 11.50 7.22 -37.35
N ILE A 341 12.25 8.24 -36.98
CA ILE A 341 11.99 9.06 -35.80
C ILE A 341 10.96 10.12 -36.19
N ASP A 342 9.73 9.93 -35.74
CA ASP A 342 8.63 10.87 -36.01
C ASP A 342 7.58 10.85 -34.87
N GLY A 343 6.63 11.76 -34.97
CA GLY A 343 5.56 11.87 -33.96
C GLY A 343 4.30 11.07 -34.27
N SER A 344 4.33 10.13 -35.24
CA SER A 344 3.13 9.42 -35.71
C SER A 344 2.70 8.28 -34.77
N LEU A 345 3.58 7.79 -33.93
CA LEU A 345 3.40 6.58 -33.10
C LEU A 345 3.03 5.32 -33.89
N ALA A 346 3.18 5.34 -35.18
CA ALA A 346 2.86 4.20 -36.06
C ALA A 346 3.88 3.07 -35.84
N PRO A 347 3.51 1.80 -36.12
CA PRO A 347 4.47 0.71 -36.17
C PRO A 347 5.66 1.00 -37.09
N ASN A 348 6.85 0.55 -36.70
CA ASN A 348 8.14 0.81 -37.32
C ASN A 348 8.61 2.28 -37.28
N THR A 349 8.23 2.98 -36.20
CA THR A 349 8.77 4.30 -35.89
C THR A 349 9.50 4.29 -34.55
N VAL A 350 10.25 5.36 -34.29
CA VAL A 350 10.82 5.70 -33.00
C VAL A 350 10.09 6.92 -32.46
N VAL A 351 9.65 6.85 -31.22
CA VAL A 351 8.94 7.95 -30.56
C VAL A 351 9.90 9.10 -30.33
N LYS A 352 9.50 10.32 -30.72
CA LYS A 352 10.29 11.54 -30.43
C LYS A 352 10.45 11.74 -28.92
N GLY A 353 11.53 12.43 -28.54
CA GLY A 353 11.70 12.88 -27.18
C GLY A 353 11.10 14.27 -26.97
N TRP A 354 10.60 14.54 -25.76
CA TRP A 354 10.11 15.84 -25.33
C TRP A 354 10.24 16.00 -23.80
N LYS A 355 10.02 17.21 -23.35
CA LYS A 355 9.93 17.57 -21.96
C LYS A 355 8.55 18.19 -21.71
N ASP A 356 7.83 17.67 -20.72
CA ASP A 356 6.51 18.19 -20.36
C ASP A 356 6.56 19.50 -19.57
N ALA A 357 5.39 20.04 -19.23
CA ALA A 357 5.26 21.29 -18.49
C ALA A 357 5.82 21.22 -17.07
N ASP A 358 5.86 20.03 -16.48
CA ASP A 358 6.39 19.79 -15.13
C ASP A 358 7.90 19.53 -15.13
N GLY A 359 8.51 19.49 -16.33
CA GLY A 359 9.95 19.32 -16.51
C GLY A 359 10.41 17.88 -16.67
N TRP A 360 9.49 16.91 -16.73
CA TRP A 360 9.82 15.51 -16.95
C TRP A 360 10.17 15.23 -18.42
N HIS A 361 11.10 14.33 -18.62
CA HIS A 361 11.58 13.95 -19.93
C HIS A 361 10.95 12.63 -20.38
N HIS A 362 10.45 12.61 -21.59
CA HIS A 362 9.73 11.49 -22.18
C HIS A 362 10.26 11.11 -23.57
N GLY A 363 9.94 9.91 -24.04
CA GLY A 363 10.31 9.43 -25.36
C GLY A 363 11.81 9.21 -25.53
N SER A 364 12.30 9.27 -26.78
CA SER A 364 13.69 8.93 -27.10
C SER A 364 14.64 10.07 -26.79
N ILE A 365 15.74 9.76 -26.08
CA ILE A 365 16.57 10.76 -25.40
C ILE A 365 18.05 10.38 -25.50
N TYR A 366 18.91 11.38 -25.65
CA TYR A 366 20.36 11.28 -25.54
C TYR A 366 20.82 11.75 -24.15
N TYR A 367 21.76 11.02 -23.59
CA TYR A 367 22.42 11.31 -22.30
C TYR A 367 23.92 11.51 -22.50
N GLU A 368 24.48 12.53 -21.88
CA GLU A 368 25.92 12.74 -21.78
C GLU A 368 26.52 11.92 -20.62
N MET A 369 27.80 11.54 -20.74
CA MET A 369 28.48 10.73 -19.72
C MET A 369 28.46 11.43 -18.35
N GLY A 370 28.00 10.73 -17.31
CA GLY A 370 27.89 11.26 -15.95
C GLY A 370 26.72 12.23 -15.74
N ALA A 371 25.85 12.44 -16.74
CA ALA A 371 24.67 13.28 -16.58
C ALA A 371 23.52 12.51 -15.92
N TYR A 372 22.94 13.11 -14.86
CA TYR A 372 21.70 12.59 -14.24
C TYR A 372 20.45 13.05 -14.99
N VAL A 373 20.58 13.98 -15.92
CA VAL A 373 19.48 14.58 -16.68
C VAL A 373 19.78 14.39 -18.17
N PRO A 374 18.79 14.01 -19.00
CA PRO A 374 18.97 13.92 -20.44
C PRO A 374 19.48 15.23 -21.06
N ASN A 375 20.37 15.14 -22.00
CA ASN A 375 20.98 16.30 -22.67
C ASN A 375 20.21 16.77 -23.87
N ALA A 376 19.52 15.86 -24.58
CA ALA A 376 18.73 16.24 -25.75
C ALA A 376 17.61 15.23 -26.05
N SER A 377 16.48 15.75 -26.48
CA SER A 377 15.43 14.97 -27.12
C SER A 377 15.80 14.59 -28.53
N ILE A 378 15.49 13.36 -28.93
CA ILE A 378 15.65 12.88 -30.31
C ILE A 378 14.43 13.28 -31.11
N ASN A 379 14.58 14.10 -32.15
CA ASN A 379 13.44 14.74 -32.82
C ASN A 379 13.22 14.36 -34.27
N SER A 380 14.27 13.89 -34.97
CA SER A 380 14.18 13.44 -36.36
C SER A 380 15.29 12.48 -36.72
N GLY A 381 15.17 11.82 -37.91
CA GLY A 381 16.16 10.87 -38.38
C GLY A 381 15.67 9.44 -38.40
N SER A 382 16.58 8.48 -38.19
CA SER A 382 16.24 7.05 -38.22
C SER A 382 17.19 6.22 -37.34
N ALA A 383 16.67 5.07 -36.89
CA ALA A 383 17.45 3.98 -36.34
C ALA A 383 17.32 2.76 -37.24
N THR A 384 18.43 2.13 -37.63
CA THR A 384 18.45 0.90 -38.42
C THR A 384 19.07 -0.22 -37.63
N ILE A 385 18.35 -1.34 -37.55
CA ILE A 385 18.79 -2.56 -36.85
C ILE A 385 18.90 -3.67 -37.90
N VAL A 386 20.08 -4.26 -38.02
CA VAL A 386 20.37 -5.37 -38.91
C VAL A 386 20.70 -6.61 -38.07
N ASP A 387 20.02 -7.71 -38.36
CA ASP A 387 20.36 -9.02 -37.81
C ASP A 387 21.50 -9.61 -38.62
N ASN A 388 22.65 -9.90 -38.00
CA ASN A 388 23.81 -10.48 -38.69
C ASN A 388 23.72 -12.01 -38.84
N ALA A 389 22.62 -12.63 -38.40
CA ALA A 389 22.35 -14.07 -38.42
C ALA A 389 23.38 -14.95 -37.63
N ASP A 390 24.19 -14.33 -36.80
CA ASP A 390 25.15 -15.00 -35.91
C ASP A 390 24.88 -14.76 -34.41
N GLY A 391 23.70 -14.24 -34.10
CA GLY A 391 23.28 -13.85 -32.74
C GLY A 391 23.70 -12.42 -32.38
N THR A 392 24.31 -11.69 -33.31
CA THR A 392 24.63 -10.27 -33.13
C THR A 392 23.75 -9.40 -34.02
N TYR A 393 23.65 -8.14 -33.63
CA TYR A 393 22.93 -7.10 -34.37
C TYR A 393 23.89 -5.93 -34.65
N ARG A 394 23.65 -5.25 -35.76
CA ARG A 394 24.22 -3.92 -35.97
C ARG A 394 23.11 -2.89 -35.82
N VAL A 395 23.31 -1.93 -34.91
CA VAL A 395 22.42 -0.78 -34.69
C VAL A 395 23.11 0.48 -35.17
N THR A 396 22.52 1.18 -36.13
CA THR A 396 23.01 2.47 -36.61
C THR A 396 21.93 3.52 -36.37
N VAL A 397 22.28 4.60 -35.68
CA VAL A 397 21.38 5.73 -35.42
C VAL A 397 21.94 6.97 -36.10
N GLU A 398 21.13 7.58 -36.97
CA GLU A 398 21.36 8.87 -37.60
C GLU A 398 20.19 9.79 -37.21
N ALA A 399 20.36 10.53 -36.13
CA ALA A 399 19.31 11.35 -35.53
C ALA A 399 19.71 12.81 -35.42
N GLN A 400 18.73 13.68 -35.20
CA GLN A 400 18.92 15.10 -34.92
C GLN A 400 18.07 15.51 -33.73
N GLU A 401 18.62 16.40 -32.91
CA GLU A 401 17.90 17.12 -31.86
C GLU A 401 17.25 18.41 -32.40
N MET A 402 16.60 19.18 -31.54
CA MET A 402 15.75 20.31 -31.94
C MET A 402 16.49 21.45 -32.68
N ASN A 403 17.80 21.66 -32.44
CA ASN A 403 18.60 22.70 -33.08
C ASN A 403 19.32 22.19 -34.34
N GLY A 404 19.10 20.91 -34.72
CA GLY A 404 19.67 20.30 -35.92
C GLY A 404 21.05 19.67 -35.74
N HIS A 405 21.59 19.64 -34.52
CA HIS A 405 22.82 18.90 -34.26
C HIS A 405 22.58 17.41 -34.39
N ALA A 406 23.51 16.74 -35.06
CA ALA A 406 23.42 15.30 -35.29
C ALA A 406 23.80 14.52 -34.03
N ILE A 407 23.03 13.45 -33.79
CA ILE A 407 23.32 12.43 -32.77
C ILE A 407 23.47 11.10 -33.51
N ARG A 408 24.70 10.56 -33.52
CA ARG A 408 25.06 9.33 -34.25
C ARG A 408 25.49 8.24 -33.30
N ALA A 409 25.02 7.02 -33.53
CA ALA A 409 25.49 5.83 -32.84
C ALA A 409 25.71 4.69 -33.84
N ASP A 410 26.76 3.89 -33.63
CA ASP A 410 26.99 2.63 -34.32
C ASP A 410 27.39 1.59 -33.27
N PHE A 411 26.64 0.50 -33.20
CA PHE A 411 26.86 -0.59 -32.27
C PHE A 411 26.84 -1.91 -33.05
N THR A 412 27.74 -2.84 -32.71
CA THR A 412 27.65 -4.20 -33.24
C THR A 412 27.94 -5.18 -32.09
N GLY A 413 26.99 -6.05 -31.82
CA GLY A 413 27.06 -7.01 -30.74
C GLY A 413 25.68 -7.67 -30.46
N PRO A 414 25.63 -8.54 -29.45
CA PRO A 414 24.34 -9.07 -29.00
C PRO A 414 23.50 -7.96 -28.40
N ILE A 415 22.18 -7.98 -28.67
CA ILE A 415 21.20 -7.18 -27.94
C ILE A 415 20.55 -8.11 -26.93
N THR A 416 20.77 -7.86 -25.64
CA THR A 416 20.25 -8.69 -24.56
C THR A 416 18.91 -8.17 -24.07
N GLN A 417 18.04 -9.05 -23.60
CA GLN A 417 16.87 -8.63 -22.86
C GLN A 417 17.30 -8.25 -21.44
N TYR A 418 16.84 -7.12 -20.95
CA TYR A 418 17.03 -6.75 -19.55
C TYR A 418 16.15 -7.67 -18.69
N GLU A 419 16.78 -8.42 -17.80
CA GLU A 419 16.11 -9.19 -16.75
C GLU A 419 16.27 -8.39 -15.44
N GLU A 420 15.14 -8.01 -14.82
CA GLU A 420 15.13 -7.40 -13.48
C GLU A 420 15.68 -8.36 -12.40
#